data_f19dc7f54a00fc451c4734c9cef81a65
#
_entry.id   f19dc7f54a00fc451c4734c9cef81a65
#
_cell.length_a   1.000
_cell.length_b   1.000
_cell.length_c   1.000
_cell.angle_alpha   90.00
_cell.angle_beta   90.00
_cell.angle_gamma   90.00
#
_symmetry.space_group_name_H-M   'P 1'
#
loop_
_entity.id
_entity.type
_entity.pdbx_description
1 polymer ?
#
loop_
_entity_poly.entity_id
_entity_poly.type
_entity_poly.pdbx_seq_one_letter_code
_entity_poly.pdbx_strand_id
1 'polypeptide(L)'
;MSAPRSSPSPVIAITGAEAACCLGEDLEAIMSRVKAAESGLAMLGDFGLPKKRGGWIADRKRMLHQRYGPASALAVDVAKRAVNARGWSREDLAEAAVFAGSSRGNAAGWLDAWPGRKRRKIYAASNNLHSEIAAAVSIELGIRGATHLLSNGCASGLDALGMAMLHLRCGLAKRAVVVSVDLPLSPALLGSFAESGLLSANDLNDPYSPKTSGFFPAEAGVALLLETSPKRPAEAWCELAGYWTTSDAYDPIGAEPKGEGITRCLTSAVKAFPKRRIAAICPHGNGTPAQAAAETTALKAVFGGEPEKPSLHLLKPLSGHSLGASGALETAILAHSMREGLLPPNFLNLTEPAKGFMVPALAQKLRQDDVVLNLSVAMGGHNAVIALTR
;
A
#
# COMPACT_ATOMS: atom_id res chain seq x y z
N MET A 1 11.14 -10.42 44.26
CA MET A 1 10.05 -9.86 43.43
C MET A 1 10.13 -10.51 42.09
N SER A 2 9.22 -11.42 41.76
CA SER A 2 9.12 -12.05 40.43
C SER A 2 8.65 -10.99 39.44
N ALA A 3 9.38 -10.84 38.32
CA ALA A 3 8.95 -9.98 37.21
C ALA A 3 7.53 -10.36 36.80
N PRO A 4 6.62 -9.39 36.53
CA PRO A 4 5.30 -9.70 36.07
C PRO A 4 5.42 -10.49 34.74
N ARG A 5 4.75 -11.63 34.67
CA ARG A 5 4.61 -12.40 33.41
C ARG A 5 4.01 -11.45 32.38
N SER A 6 4.78 -11.11 31.36
CA SER A 6 4.27 -10.33 30.24
C SER A 6 3.06 -11.08 29.65
N SER A 7 1.89 -10.47 29.73
CA SER A 7 0.73 -10.98 28.98
C SER A 7 1.14 -11.08 27.50
N PRO A 8 0.71 -12.13 26.78
CA PRO A 8 1.02 -12.23 25.37
C PRO A 8 0.54 -10.95 24.65
N SER A 9 1.38 -10.44 23.76
CA SER A 9 1.02 -9.26 22.96
C SER A 9 -0.30 -9.50 22.21
N PRO A 10 -1.20 -8.51 22.19
CA PRO A 10 -2.48 -8.69 21.50
C PRO A 10 -2.28 -8.92 20.01
N VAL A 11 -3.16 -9.72 19.43
CA VAL A 11 -3.28 -9.90 17.97
C VAL A 11 -3.84 -8.63 17.35
N ILE A 12 -3.26 -8.17 16.27
CA ILE A 12 -3.77 -7.06 15.47
C ILE A 12 -4.39 -7.64 14.20
N ALA A 13 -5.70 -7.66 14.16
CA ALA A 13 -6.48 -8.24 13.07
C ALA A 13 -6.84 -7.19 12.03
N ILE A 14 -6.66 -7.51 10.74
CA ILE A 14 -7.33 -6.81 9.65
C ILE A 14 -8.72 -7.41 9.53
N THR A 15 -9.76 -6.61 9.81
CA THR A 15 -11.16 -7.08 9.88
C THR A 15 -12.02 -6.55 8.75
N GLY A 16 -11.51 -5.66 7.94
CA GLY A 16 -12.19 -5.11 6.78
C GLY A 16 -11.28 -4.20 5.97
N ALA A 17 -11.61 -4.02 4.72
CA ALA A 17 -10.96 -3.05 3.84
C ALA A 17 -11.92 -2.61 2.74
N GLU A 18 -11.65 -1.42 2.19
CA GLU A 18 -12.26 -0.88 1.00
C GLU A 18 -11.22 -0.14 0.17
N ALA A 19 -11.41 -0.11 -1.14
CA ALA A 19 -10.48 0.56 -2.04
C ALA A 19 -11.18 1.07 -3.29
N ALA A 20 -10.53 2.02 -3.96
CA ALA A 20 -10.81 2.44 -5.33
C ALA A 20 -9.50 2.66 -6.07
N CYS A 21 -9.38 2.13 -7.27
CA CYS A 21 -8.24 2.30 -8.17
C CYS A 21 -8.66 2.00 -9.62
N CYS A 22 -7.71 1.95 -10.54
CA CYS A 22 -8.01 1.63 -11.93
C CYS A 22 -8.59 0.22 -12.17
N LEU A 23 -8.48 -0.68 -11.20
CA LEU A 23 -9.06 -2.03 -11.27
C LEU A 23 -10.55 -2.05 -10.91
N GLY A 24 -11.03 -1.07 -10.15
CA GLY A 24 -12.42 -1.02 -9.72
C GLY A 24 -12.69 0.11 -8.74
N GLU A 25 -13.98 0.36 -8.53
CA GLU A 25 -14.47 1.43 -7.66
C GLU A 25 -14.77 0.94 -6.23
N ASP A 26 -14.65 -0.35 -5.99
CA ASP A 26 -14.75 -1.01 -4.69
C ASP A 26 -13.85 -2.24 -4.67
N LEU A 27 -13.64 -2.80 -3.47
CA LEU A 27 -12.71 -3.91 -3.30
C LEU A 27 -13.18 -5.18 -4.02
N GLU A 28 -14.47 -5.45 -4.12
CA GLU A 28 -15.01 -6.64 -4.80
C GLU A 28 -14.72 -6.58 -6.31
N ALA A 29 -14.95 -5.43 -6.96
CA ALA A 29 -14.61 -5.22 -8.35
C ALA A 29 -13.08 -5.34 -8.59
N ILE A 30 -12.27 -4.76 -7.69
CA ILE A 30 -10.81 -4.89 -7.73
C ILE A 30 -10.40 -6.37 -7.64
N MET A 31 -10.95 -7.12 -6.69
CA MET A 31 -10.61 -8.54 -6.49
C MET A 31 -11.05 -9.40 -7.68
N SER A 32 -12.18 -9.08 -8.30
CA SER A 32 -12.62 -9.78 -9.53
C SER A 32 -11.58 -9.68 -10.63
N ARG A 33 -11.04 -8.48 -10.91
CA ARG A 33 -10.01 -8.28 -11.93
C ARG A 33 -8.65 -8.82 -11.53
N VAL A 34 -8.29 -8.72 -10.24
CA VAL A 34 -7.07 -9.33 -9.72
C VAL A 34 -7.09 -10.86 -9.88
N LYS A 35 -8.21 -11.52 -9.58
CA LYS A 35 -8.38 -12.98 -9.78
C LYS A 35 -8.33 -13.38 -11.25
N ALA A 36 -8.76 -12.49 -12.15
CA ALA A 36 -8.67 -12.69 -13.61
C ALA A 36 -7.28 -12.31 -14.17
N ALA A 37 -6.35 -11.83 -13.35
CA ALA A 37 -5.06 -11.27 -13.76
C ALA A 37 -5.18 -10.17 -14.84
N GLU A 38 -6.24 -9.35 -14.77
CA GLU A 38 -6.52 -8.27 -15.72
C GLU A 38 -5.89 -6.95 -15.26
N SER A 39 -5.15 -6.30 -16.15
CA SER A 39 -4.60 -4.96 -15.89
C SER A 39 -5.65 -3.86 -16.05
N GLY A 40 -5.61 -2.88 -15.14
CA GLY A 40 -6.41 -1.66 -15.21
C GLY A 40 -5.73 -0.50 -15.93
N LEU A 41 -4.51 -0.71 -16.45
CA LEU A 41 -3.74 0.35 -17.08
C LEU A 41 -4.25 0.69 -18.47
N ALA A 42 -4.41 1.98 -18.74
CA ALA A 42 -4.83 2.50 -20.03
C ALA A 42 -4.02 3.76 -20.43
N MET A 43 -4.21 4.23 -21.65
CA MET A 43 -3.46 5.39 -22.18
C MET A 43 -3.88 6.67 -21.48
N LEU A 44 -2.92 7.46 -21.02
CA LEU A 44 -3.10 8.72 -20.27
C LEU A 44 -3.37 9.94 -21.19
N GLY A 45 -4.10 9.77 -22.28
CA GLY A 45 -4.43 10.86 -23.23
C GLY A 45 -5.11 12.05 -22.54
N ASP A 46 -6.11 11.77 -21.72
CA ASP A 46 -6.89 12.80 -20.99
C ASP A 46 -6.07 13.50 -19.90
N PHE A 47 -4.92 12.96 -19.55
CA PHE A 47 -3.97 13.54 -18.58
C PHE A 47 -2.76 14.22 -19.23
N GLY A 48 -2.81 14.46 -20.56
CA GLY A 48 -1.74 15.13 -21.30
C GLY A 48 -0.56 14.26 -21.68
N LEU A 49 -0.63 12.94 -21.47
CA LEU A 49 0.42 11.97 -21.82
C LEU A 49 -0.11 10.86 -22.76
N PRO A 50 -0.47 11.16 -24.02
CA PRO A 50 -1.13 10.22 -24.92
C PRO A 50 -0.28 9.01 -25.31
N LYS A 51 1.03 9.04 -25.06
CA LYS A 51 1.96 7.93 -25.35
C LYS A 51 2.37 7.15 -24.09
N LYS A 52 1.76 7.42 -22.94
CA LYS A 52 2.07 6.75 -21.67
C LYS A 52 0.82 6.06 -21.14
N ARG A 53 1.01 4.93 -20.46
CA ARG A 53 -0.05 4.26 -19.71
C ARG A 53 0.01 4.63 -18.24
N GLY A 54 -1.13 4.51 -17.59
CA GLY A 54 -1.29 4.63 -16.16
C GLY A 54 -2.66 4.16 -15.72
N GLY A 55 -2.95 4.29 -14.44
CA GLY A 55 -4.21 3.84 -13.87
C GLY A 55 -4.93 4.97 -13.14
N TRP A 56 -6.20 5.20 -13.42
CA TRP A 56 -6.99 6.21 -12.73
C TRP A 56 -8.32 5.68 -12.22
N ILE A 57 -8.85 6.35 -11.21
CA ILE A 57 -10.18 6.08 -10.67
C ILE A 57 -11.20 6.72 -11.63
N ALA A 58 -12.13 5.91 -12.16
CA ALA A 58 -13.06 6.35 -13.18
C ALA A 58 -14.10 7.34 -12.64
N ASP A 59 -14.67 7.07 -11.45
CA ASP A 59 -15.61 7.98 -10.81
C ASP A 59 -14.91 9.16 -10.13
N ARG A 60 -14.62 10.22 -10.90
CA ARG A 60 -13.98 11.45 -10.42
C ARG A 60 -14.83 12.21 -9.38
N LYS A 61 -16.13 11.91 -9.24
CA LYS A 61 -17.01 12.59 -8.27
C LYS A 61 -16.65 12.27 -6.83
N ARG A 62 -16.06 11.10 -6.56
CA ARG A 62 -15.56 10.70 -5.23
C ARG A 62 -14.52 11.63 -4.65
N MET A 63 -13.82 12.37 -5.50
CA MET A 63 -12.78 13.32 -5.12
C MET A 63 -13.31 14.76 -5.02
N LEU A 64 -14.62 14.96 -5.18
CA LEU A 64 -15.25 16.27 -5.10
C LEU A 64 -15.87 16.48 -3.73
N HIS A 65 -15.34 17.43 -2.98
CA HIS A 65 -15.88 17.83 -1.69
C HIS A 65 -15.77 19.36 -1.51
N GLN A 66 -16.75 19.96 -0.81
CA GLN A 66 -16.76 21.42 -0.64
C GLN A 66 -15.69 21.92 0.33
N ARG A 67 -15.35 21.12 1.35
CA ARG A 67 -14.41 21.47 2.43
C ARG A 67 -13.02 20.92 2.21
N TYR A 68 -12.89 19.73 1.63
CA TYR A 68 -11.64 18.96 1.59
C TYR A 68 -10.98 18.93 0.22
N GLY A 69 -9.69 18.69 0.18
CA GLY A 69 -8.95 18.42 -1.02
C GLY A 69 -9.32 17.06 -1.64
N PRO A 70 -8.96 16.81 -2.92
CA PRO A 70 -9.37 15.60 -3.63
C PRO A 70 -8.93 14.29 -2.95
N ALA A 71 -7.69 14.22 -2.46
CA ALA A 71 -7.18 13.03 -1.76
C ALA A 71 -7.91 12.82 -0.43
N SER A 72 -8.17 13.90 0.31
CA SER A 72 -8.94 13.82 1.57
C SER A 72 -10.39 13.39 1.33
N ALA A 73 -11.03 13.86 0.24
CA ALA A 73 -12.38 13.45 -0.14
C ALA A 73 -12.44 11.95 -0.43
N LEU A 74 -11.48 11.43 -1.21
CA LEU A 74 -11.39 10.00 -1.52
C LEU A 74 -11.11 9.17 -0.26
N ALA A 75 -10.22 9.63 0.64
CA ALA A 75 -9.95 8.96 1.91
C ALA A 75 -11.21 8.81 2.76
N VAL A 76 -12.03 9.86 2.84
CA VAL A 76 -13.33 9.84 3.53
C VAL A 76 -14.28 8.85 2.88
N ASP A 77 -14.35 8.81 1.54
CA ASP A 77 -15.23 7.89 0.81
C ASP A 77 -14.88 6.43 1.12
N VAL A 78 -13.63 6.02 0.93
CA VAL A 78 -13.22 4.63 1.17
C VAL A 78 -13.32 4.25 2.64
N ALA A 79 -13.03 5.18 3.58
CA ALA A 79 -13.14 4.94 5.00
C ALA A 79 -14.60 4.74 5.44
N LYS A 80 -15.53 5.58 4.97
CA LYS A 80 -16.98 5.44 5.23
C LYS A 80 -17.50 4.09 4.75
N ARG A 81 -17.10 3.67 3.54
CA ARG A 81 -17.52 2.38 2.99
C ARG A 81 -16.97 1.20 3.79
N ALA A 82 -15.69 1.22 4.15
CA ALA A 82 -15.07 0.17 4.96
C ALA A 82 -15.76 0.03 6.34
N VAL A 83 -15.95 1.15 7.03
CA VAL A 83 -16.60 1.21 8.34
C VAL A 83 -18.03 0.72 8.28
N ASN A 84 -18.80 1.15 7.27
CA ASN A 84 -20.19 0.71 7.07
C ASN A 84 -20.26 -0.80 6.78
N ALA A 85 -19.41 -1.32 5.91
CA ALA A 85 -19.36 -2.74 5.59
C ALA A 85 -18.98 -3.60 6.80
N ARG A 86 -18.10 -3.10 7.70
CA ARG A 86 -17.72 -3.78 8.93
C ARG A 86 -18.77 -3.64 10.04
N GLY A 87 -19.60 -2.60 9.96
CA GLY A 87 -20.68 -2.35 10.94
C GLY A 87 -20.17 -1.79 12.28
N TRP A 88 -19.09 -0.96 12.28
CA TRP A 88 -18.66 -0.30 13.51
C TRP A 88 -19.71 0.72 13.97
N SER A 89 -20.02 0.69 15.27
CA SER A 89 -20.93 1.62 15.91
C SER A 89 -20.30 3.02 16.07
N ARG A 90 -21.10 4.00 16.49
CA ARG A 90 -20.57 5.34 16.81
C ARG A 90 -19.63 5.31 18.01
N GLU A 91 -19.88 4.45 18.96
CA GLU A 91 -19.03 4.22 20.13
C GLU A 91 -17.70 3.62 19.72
N ASP A 92 -17.71 2.60 18.84
CA ASP A 92 -16.49 2.01 18.27
C ASP A 92 -15.63 3.05 17.57
N LEU A 93 -16.27 3.93 16.79
CA LEU A 93 -15.59 5.01 16.06
C LEU A 93 -15.05 6.09 16.98
N ALA A 94 -15.79 6.47 18.01
CA ALA A 94 -15.35 7.53 18.94
C ALA A 94 -14.03 7.19 19.64
N GLU A 95 -13.77 5.89 19.92
CA GLU A 95 -12.56 5.40 20.57
C GLU A 95 -11.48 4.92 19.58
N ALA A 96 -11.74 4.93 18.27
CA ALA A 96 -10.79 4.52 17.26
C ALA A 96 -9.71 5.59 17.02
N ALA A 97 -8.58 5.19 16.42
CA ALA A 97 -7.54 6.08 15.92
C ALA A 97 -7.58 6.14 14.39
N VAL A 98 -7.02 7.20 13.80
CA VAL A 98 -6.82 7.34 12.35
C VAL A 98 -5.34 7.42 12.04
N PHE A 99 -4.88 6.57 11.12
CA PHE A 99 -3.54 6.63 10.54
C PHE A 99 -3.68 6.78 9.04
N ALA A 100 -3.14 7.88 8.51
CA ALA A 100 -3.15 8.14 7.08
C ALA A 100 -1.75 7.97 6.48
N GLY A 101 -1.65 7.41 5.28
CA GLY A 101 -0.44 7.32 4.49
C GLY A 101 -0.63 8.02 3.15
N SER A 102 0.24 8.97 2.80
CA SER A 102 0.20 9.62 1.50
C SER A 102 1.56 10.22 1.15
N SER A 103 2.00 9.99 -0.07
CA SER A 103 3.24 10.59 -0.58
C SER A 103 3.07 12.07 -0.95
N ARG A 104 1.92 12.42 -1.52
CA ARG A 104 1.68 13.75 -2.13
C ARG A 104 0.53 14.52 -1.49
N GLY A 105 -0.25 13.91 -0.62
CA GLY A 105 -1.40 14.56 0.00
C GLY A 105 -2.37 15.11 -1.04
N ASN A 106 -2.81 16.35 -0.85
CA ASN A 106 -3.67 17.06 -1.78
C ASN A 106 -2.91 17.86 -2.86
N ALA A 107 -1.61 17.59 -3.09
CA ALA A 107 -0.78 18.36 -4.02
C ALA A 107 -1.41 18.49 -5.41
N ALA A 108 -1.94 17.39 -5.97
CA ALA A 108 -2.64 17.42 -7.26
C ALA A 108 -3.79 18.45 -7.30
N GLY A 109 -4.48 18.66 -6.19
CA GLY A 109 -5.61 19.57 -6.10
C GLY A 109 -5.26 21.04 -5.90
N TRP A 110 -4.00 21.41 -5.63
CA TRP A 110 -3.57 22.79 -5.46
C TRP A 110 -2.39 23.18 -6.36
N LEU A 111 -1.63 22.25 -6.90
CA LEU A 111 -0.70 22.53 -8.00
C LEU A 111 -1.46 22.80 -9.30
N ASP A 112 -2.50 22.01 -9.57
CA ASP A 112 -3.30 22.09 -10.79
C ASP A 112 -4.78 22.31 -10.48
N ALA A 113 -5.56 22.78 -11.47
CA ALA A 113 -7.01 22.85 -11.37
C ALA A 113 -7.60 21.43 -11.38
N TRP A 114 -8.30 21.07 -10.30
CA TRP A 114 -8.98 19.77 -10.24
C TRP A 114 -10.35 19.87 -10.93
N PRO A 115 -10.64 19.05 -11.96
CA PRO A 115 -11.88 19.13 -12.72
C PRO A 115 -13.13 19.05 -11.83
N GLY A 116 -14.08 19.95 -12.03
CA GLY A 116 -15.33 19.99 -11.30
C GLY A 116 -15.25 20.56 -9.87
N ARG A 117 -14.05 20.82 -9.33
CA ARG A 117 -13.89 21.37 -7.97
C ARG A 117 -13.86 22.90 -7.98
N LYS A 118 -14.76 23.51 -7.21
CA LYS A 118 -14.70 24.94 -6.88
C LYS A 118 -13.92 25.14 -5.59
N ARG A 119 -12.71 25.70 -5.67
CA ARG A 119 -11.92 26.05 -4.48
C ARG A 119 -12.61 27.16 -3.69
N ARG A 120 -12.82 26.95 -2.39
CA ARG A 120 -13.27 28.02 -1.46
C ARG A 120 -12.05 28.53 -0.71
N LYS A 121 -11.80 29.86 -0.78
CA LYS A 121 -10.63 30.48 -0.13
C LYS A 121 -10.54 30.19 1.37
N ILE A 122 -11.69 30.10 2.06
CA ILE A 122 -11.75 29.83 3.51
C ILE A 122 -11.09 28.47 3.90
N TYR A 123 -11.06 27.48 3.00
CA TYR A 123 -10.46 26.18 3.25
C TYR A 123 -9.04 26.04 2.67
N ALA A 124 -8.50 27.10 2.03
CA ALA A 124 -7.21 26.99 1.36
C ALA A 124 -6.07 26.64 2.33
N ALA A 125 -6.08 27.18 3.54
CA ALA A 125 -5.06 26.91 4.54
C ALA A 125 -5.08 25.44 5.01
N SER A 126 -6.27 24.88 5.30
CA SER A 126 -6.40 23.48 5.73
C SER A 126 -6.14 22.50 4.59
N ASN A 127 -6.58 22.79 3.37
CA ASN A 127 -6.39 21.91 2.20
C ASN A 127 -4.92 21.76 1.78
N ASN A 128 -4.04 22.62 2.24
CA ASN A 128 -2.60 22.55 1.95
C ASN A 128 -1.83 21.74 3.01
N LEU A 129 -2.46 21.33 4.09
CA LEU A 129 -1.84 20.46 5.09
C LEU A 129 -1.90 19.02 4.63
N HIS A 130 -0.78 18.30 4.65
CA HIS A 130 -0.77 16.85 4.41
C HIS A 130 -1.68 16.12 5.40
N SER A 131 -1.70 16.55 6.67
CA SER A 131 -2.54 16.01 7.73
C SER A 131 -4.04 16.15 7.51
N GLU A 132 -4.49 16.95 6.52
CA GLU A 132 -5.91 17.09 6.21
C GLU A 132 -6.56 15.73 5.92
N ILE A 133 -5.85 14.78 5.32
CA ILE A 133 -6.38 13.45 5.00
C ILE A 133 -6.87 12.76 6.30
N ALA A 134 -6.02 12.69 7.32
CA ALA A 134 -6.38 12.09 8.59
C ALA A 134 -7.46 12.89 9.34
N ALA A 135 -7.35 14.22 9.33
CA ALA A 135 -8.32 15.10 9.96
C ALA A 135 -9.72 15.01 9.31
N ALA A 136 -9.79 14.93 7.97
CA ALA A 136 -11.05 14.78 7.25
C ALA A 136 -11.76 13.47 7.62
N VAL A 137 -11.03 12.35 7.67
CA VAL A 137 -11.55 11.05 8.08
C VAL A 137 -12.06 11.09 9.53
N SER A 138 -11.26 11.67 10.44
CA SER A 138 -11.65 11.84 11.85
C SER A 138 -12.95 12.63 11.98
N ILE A 139 -13.06 13.79 11.32
CA ILE A 139 -14.23 14.67 11.38
C ILE A 139 -15.47 13.97 10.82
N GLU A 140 -15.34 13.36 9.64
CA GLU A 140 -16.47 12.77 8.92
C GLU A 140 -17.00 11.45 9.53
N LEU A 141 -16.14 10.74 10.26
CA LEU A 141 -16.51 9.49 10.97
C LEU A 141 -16.78 9.71 12.47
N GLY A 142 -16.52 10.91 13.01
CA GLY A 142 -16.67 11.20 14.42
C GLY A 142 -15.64 10.51 15.31
N ILE A 143 -14.45 10.20 14.77
CA ILE A 143 -13.34 9.59 15.49
C ILE A 143 -12.67 10.65 16.36
N ARG A 144 -12.51 10.38 17.67
CA ARG A 144 -11.97 11.32 18.66
C ARG A 144 -10.61 10.90 19.21
N GLY A 145 -10.12 9.71 18.83
CA GLY A 145 -8.79 9.25 19.19
C GLY A 145 -7.68 9.94 18.39
N ALA A 146 -6.48 9.40 18.50
CA ALA A 146 -5.30 9.96 17.83
C ALA A 146 -5.44 9.98 16.30
N THR A 147 -4.93 11.04 15.67
CA THR A 147 -4.87 11.16 14.22
C THR A 147 -3.43 11.44 13.79
N HIS A 148 -2.92 10.64 12.86
CA HIS A 148 -1.56 10.75 12.35
C HIS A 148 -1.55 10.66 10.82
N LEU A 149 -0.58 11.34 10.19
CA LEU A 149 -0.26 11.15 8.78
C LEU A 149 1.23 10.84 8.63
N LEU A 150 1.51 9.78 7.86
CA LEU A 150 2.86 9.33 7.49
C LEU A 150 3.09 9.69 6.01
N SER A 151 4.20 10.39 5.73
CA SER A 151 4.55 10.82 4.37
C SER A 151 6.00 10.46 4.05
N ASN A 152 6.23 9.17 3.83
CA ASN A 152 7.52 8.57 3.51
C ASN A 152 7.53 8.02 2.07
N GLY A 153 7.16 8.86 1.11
CA GLY A 153 7.11 8.48 -0.29
C GLY A 153 6.24 7.24 -0.53
N CYS A 154 6.74 6.29 -1.32
CA CYS A 154 6.00 5.08 -1.69
C CYS A 154 5.74 4.10 -0.53
N ALA A 155 6.43 4.26 0.61
CA ALA A 155 6.26 3.42 1.80
C ALA A 155 5.16 3.93 2.76
N SER A 156 4.59 5.12 2.51
CA SER A 156 3.66 5.79 3.42
C SER A 156 2.49 4.92 3.90
N GLY A 157 1.94 4.08 3.01
CA GLY A 157 0.81 3.19 3.33
C GLY A 157 1.21 2.05 4.27
N LEU A 158 2.38 1.45 4.07
CA LEU A 158 2.90 0.42 4.99
C LEU A 158 3.30 1.02 6.34
N ASP A 159 3.86 2.23 6.34
CA ASP A 159 4.18 2.93 7.58
C ASP A 159 2.91 3.27 8.37
N ALA A 160 1.83 3.71 7.70
CA ALA A 160 0.56 3.97 8.35
C ALA A 160 -0.02 2.71 9.01
N LEU A 161 0.05 1.55 8.33
CA LEU A 161 -0.33 0.25 8.90
C LEU A 161 0.55 -0.14 10.08
N GLY A 162 1.87 -0.02 9.93
CA GLY A 162 2.83 -0.37 10.96
C GLY A 162 2.69 0.50 12.20
N MET A 163 2.55 1.81 12.05
CA MET A 163 2.36 2.73 13.17
C MET A 163 1.00 2.53 13.86
N ALA A 164 -0.06 2.25 13.10
CA ALA A 164 -1.35 1.85 13.67
C ALA A 164 -1.21 0.56 14.49
N MET A 165 -0.53 -0.46 13.97
CA MET A 165 -0.26 -1.71 14.68
C MET A 165 0.47 -1.44 16.02
N LEU A 166 1.54 -0.62 16.00
CA LEU A 166 2.30 -0.27 17.22
C LEU A 166 1.41 0.46 18.21
N HIS A 167 0.61 1.42 17.78
CA HIS A 167 -0.33 2.17 18.60
C HIS A 167 -1.33 1.24 19.31
N LEU A 168 -1.89 0.29 18.56
CA LEU A 168 -2.82 -0.71 19.10
C LEU A 168 -2.12 -1.68 20.07
N ARG A 169 -0.90 -2.14 19.75
CA ARG A 169 -0.10 -3.02 20.65
C ARG A 169 0.26 -2.34 21.97
N CYS A 170 0.47 -1.02 21.96
CA CYS A 170 0.69 -0.24 23.16
C CYS A 170 -0.60 0.02 23.96
N GLY A 171 -1.77 -0.44 23.49
CA GLY A 171 -3.05 -0.28 24.17
C GLY A 171 -3.59 1.16 24.14
N LEU A 172 -3.09 2.02 23.24
CA LEU A 172 -3.50 3.41 23.10
C LEU A 172 -4.86 3.57 22.39
N ALA A 173 -5.28 2.55 21.66
CA ALA A 173 -6.62 2.39 21.10
C ALA A 173 -6.92 0.89 20.92
N LYS A 174 -8.19 0.54 20.74
CA LYS A 174 -8.63 -0.84 20.43
C LYS A 174 -8.85 -1.06 18.93
N ARG A 175 -9.07 0.04 18.20
CA ARG A 175 -9.38 0.04 16.77
C ARG A 175 -8.62 1.16 16.07
N ALA A 176 -8.32 0.94 14.79
CA ALA A 176 -7.77 2.00 13.94
C ALA A 176 -8.36 1.92 12.53
N VAL A 177 -8.69 3.07 11.97
CA VAL A 177 -8.94 3.26 10.55
C VAL A 177 -7.62 3.68 9.92
N VAL A 178 -7.07 2.83 9.06
CA VAL A 178 -5.87 3.17 8.29
C VAL A 178 -6.30 3.52 6.88
N VAL A 179 -6.03 4.74 6.43
CA VAL A 179 -6.32 5.18 5.07
C VAL A 179 -5.04 5.47 4.31
N SER A 180 -5.00 5.17 3.02
CA SER A 180 -3.89 5.59 2.18
C SER A 180 -4.38 6.06 0.82
N VAL A 181 -3.93 7.25 0.41
CA VAL A 181 -4.41 7.89 -0.82
C VAL A 181 -3.27 8.63 -1.51
N ASP A 182 -3.13 8.39 -2.82
CA ASP A 182 -2.35 9.26 -3.70
C ASP A 182 -3.05 9.42 -5.06
N LEU A 183 -3.02 10.67 -5.57
CA LEU A 183 -3.62 11.09 -6.84
C LEU A 183 -2.54 11.77 -7.70
N PRO A 184 -1.56 11.01 -8.23
CA PRO A 184 -0.40 11.60 -8.91
C PRO A 184 -0.65 12.03 -10.35
N LEU A 185 -1.84 11.80 -10.91
CA LEU A 185 -2.14 12.07 -12.30
C LEU A 185 -2.54 13.54 -12.52
N SER A 186 -1.67 14.46 -12.11
CA SER A 186 -1.77 15.87 -12.44
C SER A 186 -0.64 16.29 -13.40
N PRO A 187 -0.85 17.27 -14.30
CA PRO A 187 0.16 17.71 -15.26
C PRO A 187 1.51 18.04 -14.63
N ALA A 188 1.51 18.76 -13.50
CA ALA A 188 2.75 19.13 -12.80
C ALA A 188 3.52 17.92 -12.28
N LEU A 189 2.85 16.95 -11.64
CA LEU A 189 3.50 15.74 -11.11
C LEU A 189 3.94 14.80 -12.22
N LEU A 190 3.08 14.59 -13.23
CA LEU A 190 3.41 13.75 -14.38
C LEU A 190 4.59 14.31 -15.18
N GLY A 191 4.64 15.64 -15.37
CA GLY A 191 5.77 16.32 -16.00
C GLY A 191 7.08 16.06 -15.25
N SER A 192 7.08 16.24 -13.92
CA SER A 192 8.25 15.99 -13.08
C SER A 192 8.72 14.51 -13.15
N PHE A 193 7.80 13.54 -13.11
CA PHE A 193 8.17 12.12 -13.25
C PHE A 193 8.72 11.80 -14.65
N ALA A 194 8.18 12.42 -15.70
CA ALA A 194 8.66 12.24 -17.07
C ALA A 194 10.07 12.81 -17.24
N GLU A 195 10.32 14.03 -16.76
CA GLU A 195 11.63 14.67 -16.80
C GLU A 195 12.69 13.93 -15.99
N SER A 196 12.31 13.32 -14.87
CA SER A 196 13.20 12.48 -14.07
C SER A 196 13.43 11.08 -14.65
N GLY A 197 12.86 10.74 -15.80
CA GLY A 197 13.01 9.43 -16.44
C GLY A 197 12.40 8.27 -15.65
N LEU A 198 11.46 8.54 -14.76
CA LEU A 198 10.86 7.55 -13.87
C LEU A 198 9.68 6.82 -14.51
N LEU A 199 9.00 7.43 -15.50
CA LEU A 199 7.88 6.81 -16.20
C LEU A 199 8.38 5.83 -17.27
N SER A 200 7.68 4.70 -17.43
CA SER A 200 8.02 3.70 -18.45
C SER A 200 8.18 4.35 -19.84
N ALA A 201 9.33 4.10 -20.47
CA ALA A 201 9.69 4.67 -21.77
C ALA A 201 9.20 3.79 -22.95
N ASN A 202 9.11 2.48 -22.74
CA ASN A 202 8.87 1.47 -23.77
C ASN A 202 7.55 0.71 -23.62
N ASP A 203 6.69 1.14 -22.71
CA ASP A 203 5.38 0.53 -22.40
C ASP A 203 5.44 -0.95 -21.95
N LEU A 204 6.63 -1.44 -21.55
CA LEU A 204 6.80 -2.79 -21.03
C LEU A 204 6.38 -2.87 -19.57
N ASN A 205 5.33 -3.62 -19.30
CA ASN A 205 4.76 -3.81 -17.96
C ASN A 205 5.28 -5.10 -17.31
N ASP A 206 6.60 -5.18 -17.16
CA ASP A 206 7.30 -6.29 -16.50
C ASP A 206 8.43 -5.74 -15.62
N PRO A 207 8.21 -5.63 -14.30
CA PRO A 207 9.12 -4.93 -13.39
C PRO A 207 10.54 -5.49 -13.33
N TYR A 208 10.74 -6.77 -13.58
CA TYR A 208 12.05 -7.41 -13.52
C TYR A 208 12.63 -7.78 -14.89
N SER A 209 11.98 -7.41 -15.97
CA SER A 209 12.54 -7.56 -17.30
C SER A 209 13.86 -6.80 -17.43
N PRO A 210 14.88 -7.35 -18.09
CA PRO A 210 16.08 -6.59 -18.44
C PRO A 210 15.82 -5.35 -19.31
N LYS A 211 14.62 -5.26 -19.90
CA LYS A 211 14.16 -4.13 -20.73
C LYS A 211 13.22 -3.20 -19.97
N THR A 212 12.99 -3.40 -18.67
CA THR A 212 12.17 -2.48 -17.88
C THR A 212 12.73 -1.06 -17.92
N SER A 213 11.87 -0.06 -17.91
CA SER A 213 12.28 1.31 -18.19
C SER A 213 11.65 2.37 -17.29
N GLY A 214 10.81 1.96 -16.33
CA GLY A 214 10.14 2.87 -15.41
C GLY A 214 8.76 2.36 -14.98
N PHE A 215 8.09 3.14 -14.15
CA PHE A 215 6.78 2.76 -13.61
C PHE A 215 5.62 3.32 -14.42
N PHE A 216 4.44 2.73 -14.20
CA PHE A 216 3.16 3.21 -14.70
C PHE A 216 2.46 3.95 -13.56
N PRO A 217 2.28 5.29 -13.64
CA PRO A 217 1.67 6.07 -12.56
C PRO A 217 0.19 5.70 -12.41
N ALA A 218 -0.28 5.62 -11.16
CA ALA A 218 -1.67 5.28 -10.90
C ALA A 218 -2.22 6.02 -9.68
N GLU A 219 -3.54 6.12 -9.61
CA GLU A 219 -4.29 6.63 -8.48
C GLU A 219 -4.85 5.49 -7.64
N ALA A 220 -4.87 5.66 -6.33
CA ALA A 220 -5.61 4.79 -5.43
C ALA A 220 -6.07 5.51 -4.17
N GLY A 221 -7.21 5.07 -3.64
CA GLY A 221 -7.65 5.33 -2.28
C GLY A 221 -7.99 4.01 -1.60
N VAL A 222 -7.51 3.81 -0.38
CA VAL A 222 -7.63 2.55 0.37
C VAL A 222 -7.96 2.86 1.82
N ALA A 223 -8.83 2.05 2.43
CA ALA A 223 -9.05 2.01 3.86
C ALA A 223 -8.92 0.58 4.36
N LEU A 224 -8.19 0.37 5.45
CA LEU A 224 -8.10 -0.89 6.18
C LEU A 224 -8.54 -0.66 7.63
N LEU A 225 -9.28 -1.63 8.18
CA LEU A 225 -9.76 -1.61 9.55
C LEU A 225 -8.95 -2.58 10.39
N LEU A 226 -8.32 -2.06 11.43
CA LEU A 226 -7.53 -2.83 12.39
C LEU A 226 -8.25 -2.91 13.72
N GLU A 227 -8.29 -4.11 14.30
CA GLU A 227 -8.83 -4.37 15.64
C GLU A 227 -7.84 -5.16 16.48
N THR A 228 -7.73 -4.81 17.76
CA THR A 228 -6.92 -5.58 18.70
C THR A 228 -7.77 -6.58 19.44
N SER A 229 -7.24 -7.80 19.62
CA SER A 229 -7.92 -8.88 20.35
C SER A 229 -6.91 -9.78 21.07
N PRO A 230 -7.27 -10.42 22.19
CA PRO A 230 -6.41 -11.42 22.84
C PRO A 230 -6.11 -12.64 21.96
N LYS A 231 -7.04 -12.97 21.05
CA LYS A 231 -6.93 -14.05 20.05
C LYS A 231 -7.48 -13.54 18.73
N ARG A 232 -6.99 -14.09 17.61
CA ARG A 232 -7.51 -13.74 16.29
C ARG A 232 -9.03 -13.99 16.23
N PRO A 233 -9.85 -12.97 15.91
CA PRO A 233 -11.29 -13.14 15.69
C PRO A 233 -11.57 -14.05 14.49
N ALA A 234 -12.68 -14.79 14.55
CA ALA A 234 -13.06 -15.69 13.45
C ALA A 234 -13.33 -14.94 12.13
N GLU A 235 -13.86 -13.73 12.24
CA GLU A 235 -14.17 -12.82 11.12
C GLU A 235 -12.95 -12.07 10.58
N ALA A 236 -11.78 -12.17 11.23
CA ALA A 236 -10.55 -11.52 10.77
C ALA A 236 -10.11 -12.10 9.43
N TRP A 237 -9.76 -11.23 8.50
CA TRP A 237 -9.21 -11.62 7.20
C TRP A 237 -7.81 -12.22 7.37
N CYS A 238 -6.96 -11.51 8.10
CA CYS A 238 -5.64 -11.97 8.50
C CYS A 238 -5.16 -11.19 9.74
N GLU A 239 -4.00 -11.58 10.28
CA GLU A 239 -3.28 -10.83 11.29
C GLU A 239 -2.21 -9.95 10.64
N LEU A 240 -2.10 -8.71 11.04
CA LEU A 240 -0.94 -7.86 10.81
C LEU A 240 0.12 -8.20 11.88
N ALA A 241 0.98 -9.16 11.53
CA ALA A 241 1.85 -9.83 12.50
C ALA A 241 3.15 -9.07 12.79
N GLY A 242 3.59 -8.19 11.89
CA GLY A 242 4.82 -7.43 12.10
C GLY A 242 5.02 -6.28 11.13
N TYR A 243 5.95 -5.37 11.52
CA TYR A 243 6.34 -4.20 10.75
C TYR A 243 7.81 -3.86 11.03
N TRP A 244 8.57 -3.64 9.97
CA TRP A 244 10.00 -3.29 10.02
C TRP A 244 10.29 -2.19 9.01
N THR A 245 11.23 -1.33 9.38
CA THR A 245 11.71 -0.26 8.51
C THR A 245 13.22 -0.11 8.57
N THR A 246 13.80 0.38 7.50
CA THR A 246 15.20 0.77 7.40
C THR A 246 15.34 1.99 6.52
N SER A 247 16.48 2.65 6.58
CA SER A 247 16.86 3.72 5.65
C SER A 247 18.17 3.36 4.96
N ASP A 248 18.27 3.66 3.66
CA ASP A 248 19.49 3.46 2.87
C ASP A 248 20.55 4.52 3.18
N ALA A 249 20.13 5.73 3.57
CA ALA A 249 21.00 6.89 3.78
C ALA A 249 21.97 7.14 2.62
N TYR A 250 21.46 7.03 1.38
CA TYR A 250 22.27 7.00 0.17
C TYR A 250 22.04 8.21 -0.75
N ASP A 251 20.85 8.34 -1.33
CA ASP A 251 20.52 9.34 -2.35
C ASP A 251 19.05 9.79 -2.26
N PRO A 252 18.71 11.06 -2.56
CA PRO A 252 17.34 11.53 -2.49
C PRO A 252 16.36 10.87 -3.47
N ILE A 253 16.85 10.35 -4.62
CA ILE A 253 16.02 9.79 -5.69
C ILE A 253 16.43 8.35 -6.01
N GLY A 254 17.74 8.09 -6.08
CA GLY A 254 18.34 6.83 -6.50
C GLY A 254 18.19 5.73 -5.46
N ALA A 255 17.97 4.49 -5.91
CA ALA A 255 18.05 3.31 -5.07
C ALA A 255 19.53 3.00 -4.72
N GLU A 256 19.80 2.54 -3.50
CA GLU A 256 21.12 2.04 -3.11
C GLU A 256 21.42 0.76 -3.93
N PRO A 257 22.51 0.75 -4.75
CA PRO A 257 22.70 -0.26 -5.79
C PRO A 257 22.82 -1.72 -5.29
N LYS A 258 23.28 -1.90 -4.04
CA LYS A 258 23.43 -3.23 -3.43
C LYS A 258 22.16 -3.72 -2.73
N GLY A 259 21.12 -2.88 -2.60
CA GLY A 259 19.89 -3.20 -1.88
C GLY A 259 20.13 -3.49 -0.40
N GLU A 260 21.12 -2.81 0.23
CA GLU A 260 21.54 -3.12 1.59
C GLU A 260 20.43 -2.81 2.61
N GLY A 261 19.75 -1.66 2.48
CA GLY A 261 18.63 -1.30 3.34
C GLY A 261 17.45 -2.26 3.19
N ILE A 262 17.12 -2.66 1.95
CA ILE A 262 16.08 -3.65 1.67
C ILE A 262 16.46 -5.00 2.31
N THR A 263 17.72 -5.41 2.17
CA THR A 263 18.26 -6.66 2.75
C THR A 263 18.12 -6.67 4.27
N ARG A 264 18.48 -5.58 4.95
CA ARG A 264 18.32 -5.45 6.42
C ARG A 264 16.87 -5.53 6.84
N CYS A 265 15.98 -4.84 6.11
CA CYS A 265 14.55 -4.82 6.39
C CYS A 265 13.94 -6.23 6.26
N LEU A 266 14.14 -6.90 5.14
CA LEU A 266 13.68 -8.28 4.89
C LEU A 266 14.29 -9.28 5.88
N THR A 267 15.59 -9.19 6.16
CA THR A 267 16.26 -10.07 7.14
C THR A 267 15.63 -9.96 8.51
N SER A 268 15.30 -8.73 8.95
CA SER A 268 14.63 -8.52 10.25
C SER A 268 13.23 -9.12 10.27
N ALA A 269 12.48 -8.99 9.16
CA ALA A 269 11.16 -9.58 9.03
C ALA A 269 11.21 -11.13 9.06
N VAL A 270 12.13 -11.75 8.30
CA VAL A 270 12.28 -13.21 8.25
C VAL A 270 12.70 -13.78 9.60
N LYS A 271 13.65 -13.14 10.29
CA LYS A 271 14.10 -13.55 11.63
C LYS A 271 13.00 -13.57 12.69
N ALA A 272 11.94 -12.81 12.51
CA ALA A 272 10.79 -12.82 13.43
C ALA A 272 9.92 -14.08 13.30
N PHE A 273 10.09 -14.87 12.25
CA PHE A 273 9.31 -16.09 11.98
C PHE A 273 10.20 -17.34 11.79
N PRO A 274 11.07 -17.70 12.73
CA PRO A 274 12.12 -18.71 12.54
C PRO A 274 11.61 -20.15 12.29
N LYS A 275 10.33 -20.40 12.60
CA LYS A 275 9.68 -21.71 12.46
C LYS A 275 8.53 -21.70 11.47
N ARG A 276 8.33 -20.60 10.76
CA ARG A 276 7.21 -20.43 9.81
C ARG A 276 7.76 -20.22 8.41
N ARG A 277 7.06 -20.77 7.42
CA ARG A 277 7.40 -20.58 6.02
C ARG A 277 7.03 -19.16 5.56
N ILE A 278 7.99 -18.44 5.00
CA ILE A 278 7.68 -17.26 4.20
C ILE A 278 7.18 -17.76 2.84
N ALA A 279 5.86 -17.81 2.69
CA ALA A 279 5.23 -18.42 1.51
C ALA A 279 5.31 -17.51 0.29
N ALA A 280 5.17 -16.21 0.51
CA ALA A 280 5.15 -15.24 -0.56
C ALA A 280 5.67 -13.87 -0.12
N ILE A 281 6.10 -13.10 -1.11
CA ILE A 281 6.44 -11.69 -0.99
C ILE A 281 5.67 -10.92 -2.07
N CYS A 282 5.00 -9.84 -1.69
CA CYS A 282 4.62 -8.77 -2.60
C CYS A 282 5.77 -7.77 -2.60
N PRO A 283 6.65 -7.78 -3.63
CA PRO A 283 7.81 -6.91 -3.67
C PRO A 283 7.40 -5.49 -4.08
N HIS A 284 8.32 -4.52 -3.92
CA HIS A 284 8.05 -3.17 -4.40
C HIS A 284 7.81 -3.15 -5.91
N GLY A 285 8.66 -3.82 -6.69
CA GLY A 285 8.43 -4.15 -8.10
C GLY A 285 7.83 -3.03 -8.95
N ASN A 286 8.38 -1.80 -8.90
CA ASN A 286 7.79 -0.65 -9.60
C ASN A 286 8.22 -0.54 -11.08
N GLY A 287 9.22 -1.30 -11.52
CA GLY A 287 9.69 -1.32 -12.91
C GLY A 287 10.76 -0.28 -13.24
N THR A 288 11.28 0.51 -12.28
CA THR A 288 12.49 1.30 -12.55
C THR A 288 13.71 0.39 -12.53
N PRO A 289 14.66 0.52 -13.50
CA PRO A 289 15.80 -0.39 -13.61
C PRO A 289 16.67 -0.46 -12.35
N ALA A 290 16.96 0.67 -11.73
CA ALA A 290 17.77 0.75 -10.52
C ALA A 290 17.10 0.01 -9.35
N GLN A 291 15.78 0.20 -9.14
CA GLN A 291 15.03 -0.46 -8.10
C GLN A 291 14.94 -1.98 -8.35
N ALA A 292 14.69 -2.40 -9.58
CA ALA A 292 14.65 -3.81 -9.95
C ALA A 292 15.97 -4.54 -9.65
N ALA A 293 17.11 -3.89 -9.93
CA ALA A 293 18.45 -4.41 -9.64
C ALA A 293 18.72 -4.52 -8.13
N ALA A 294 18.44 -3.46 -7.36
CA ALA A 294 18.64 -3.42 -5.91
C ALA A 294 17.76 -4.46 -5.20
N GLU A 295 16.47 -4.53 -5.56
CA GLU A 295 15.53 -5.47 -4.99
C GLU A 295 15.88 -6.94 -5.33
N THR A 296 16.29 -7.22 -6.57
CA THR A 296 16.79 -8.53 -6.98
C THR A 296 18.00 -8.96 -6.14
N THR A 297 18.92 -8.03 -5.88
CA THR A 297 20.12 -8.29 -5.06
C THR A 297 19.72 -8.61 -3.63
N ALA A 298 18.80 -7.85 -3.04
CA ALA A 298 18.30 -8.06 -1.69
C ALA A 298 17.55 -9.41 -1.56
N LEU A 299 16.68 -9.75 -2.52
CA LEU A 299 15.97 -11.04 -2.54
C LEU A 299 16.95 -12.23 -2.58
N LYS A 300 17.99 -12.13 -3.41
CA LYS A 300 19.06 -13.15 -3.47
C LYS A 300 19.82 -13.26 -2.15
N ALA A 301 20.15 -12.13 -1.53
CA ALA A 301 20.90 -12.12 -0.27
C ALA A 301 20.12 -12.77 0.87
N VAL A 302 18.79 -12.54 0.93
CA VAL A 302 17.96 -13.04 2.02
C VAL A 302 17.49 -14.48 1.79
N PHE A 303 17.10 -14.83 0.56
CA PHE A 303 16.43 -16.11 0.25
C PHE A 303 17.22 -16.99 -0.71
N GLY A 304 18.36 -16.55 -1.22
CA GLY A 304 19.11 -17.29 -2.25
C GLY A 304 19.58 -18.68 -1.80
N GLY A 305 19.88 -18.83 -0.49
CA GLY A 305 20.28 -20.09 0.12
C GLY A 305 19.14 -21.00 0.59
N GLU A 306 17.90 -20.51 0.58
CA GLU A 306 16.76 -21.27 1.05
C GLU A 306 16.36 -22.37 0.05
N PRO A 307 16.05 -23.59 0.53
CA PRO A 307 15.62 -24.69 -0.34
C PRO A 307 14.26 -24.42 -1.00
N GLU A 308 13.35 -23.79 -0.31
CA GLU A 308 12.03 -23.32 -0.80
C GLU A 308 11.98 -21.81 -0.72
N LYS A 309 12.10 -21.13 -1.86
CA LYS A 309 12.03 -19.68 -1.94
C LYS A 309 10.57 -19.21 -1.94
N PRO A 310 10.27 -18.02 -1.34
CA PRO A 310 8.93 -17.44 -1.43
C PRO A 310 8.56 -17.17 -2.89
N SER A 311 7.28 -17.37 -3.22
CA SER A 311 6.73 -16.88 -4.49
C SER A 311 6.59 -15.37 -4.48
N LEU A 312 6.65 -14.75 -5.66
CA LEU A 312 6.47 -13.30 -5.81
C LEU A 312 5.10 -12.98 -6.40
N HIS A 313 4.37 -12.10 -5.73
CA HIS A 313 3.07 -11.62 -6.17
C HIS A 313 3.14 -10.15 -6.50
N LEU A 314 3.31 -9.86 -7.79
CA LEU A 314 3.49 -8.53 -8.38
C LEU A 314 2.13 -7.92 -8.70
N LEU A 315 1.65 -6.98 -7.91
CA LEU A 315 0.34 -6.37 -8.10
C LEU A 315 0.38 -5.09 -8.95
N LYS A 316 1.52 -4.42 -9.02
CA LYS A 316 1.68 -3.19 -9.83
C LYS A 316 1.53 -3.40 -11.34
N PRO A 317 1.84 -4.55 -11.95
CA PRO A 317 1.46 -4.80 -13.34
C PRO A 317 -0.05 -4.77 -13.60
N LEU A 318 -0.87 -5.01 -12.57
CA LEU A 318 -2.33 -4.90 -12.66
C LEU A 318 -2.82 -3.48 -12.37
N SER A 319 -2.39 -2.90 -11.23
CA SER A 319 -2.91 -1.65 -10.67
C SER A 319 -2.12 -0.39 -11.03
N GLY A 320 -0.92 -0.53 -11.57
CA GLY A 320 0.05 0.58 -11.64
C GLY A 320 0.66 0.92 -10.29
N HIS A 321 1.49 1.97 -10.27
CA HIS A 321 2.16 2.46 -9.06
C HIS A 321 1.44 3.69 -8.51
N SER A 322 0.65 3.52 -7.48
CA SER A 322 -0.09 4.58 -6.78
C SER A 322 0.71 5.21 -5.63
N LEU A 323 2.02 5.29 -5.79
CA LEU A 323 2.96 5.91 -4.84
C LEU A 323 2.73 5.44 -3.40
N GLY A 324 2.48 6.36 -2.45
CA GLY A 324 2.25 6.05 -1.05
C GLY A 324 1.02 5.18 -0.78
N ALA A 325 0.06 5.14 -1.69
CA ALA A 325 -1.11 4.27 -1.55
C ALA A 325 -0.87 2.82 -1.97
N SER A 326 0.21 2.53 -2.75
CA SER A 326 0.47 1.19 -3.30
C SER A 326 0.54 0.10 -2.23
N GLY A 327 1.36 0.29 -1.20
CA GLY A 327 1.54 -0.73 -0.15
C GLY A 327 0.25 -1.06 0.61
N ALA A 328 -0.61 -0.06 0.84
CA ALA A 328 -1.91 -0.28 1.47
C ALA A 328 -2.89 -1.00 0.53
N LEU A 329 -2.91 -0.65 -0.77
CA LEU A 329 -3.72 -1.35 -1.78
C LEU A 329 -3.31 -2.82 -1.90
N GLU A 330 -2.02 -3.07 -2.01
CA GLU A 330 -1.45 -4.42 -2.04
C GLU A 330 -1.80 -5.19 -0.76
N THR A 331 -1.73 -4.54 0.40
CA THR A 331 -2.13 -5.17 1.67
C THR A 331 -3.63 -5.51 1.69
N ALA A 332 -4.50 -4.64 1.19
CA ALA A 332 -5.95 -4.91 1.13
C ALA A 332 -6.25 -6.12 0.21
N ILE A 333 -5.60 -6.19 -0.96
CA ILE A 333 -5.72 -7.32 -1.89
C ILE A 333 -5.20 -8.61 -1.26
N LEU A 334 -4.02 -8.58 -0.64
CA LEU A 334 -3.44 -9.74 0.04
C LEU A 334 -4.29 -10.21 1.21
N ALA A 335 -4.76 -9.29 2.07
CA ALA A 335 -5.59 -9.63 3.22
C ALA A 335 -6.92 -10.28 2.79
N HIS A 336 -7.57 -9.73 1.75
CA HIS A 336 -8.78 -10.33 1.18
C HIS A 336 -8.49 -11.74 0.63
N SER A 337 -7.40 -11.91 -0.11
CA SER A 337 -6.99 -13.22 -0.67
C SER A 337 -6.66 -14.23 0.43
N MET A 338 -6.01 -13.80 1.50
CA MET A 338 -5.68 -14.65 2.66
C MET A 338 -6.94 -15.10 3.40
N ARG A 339 -7.99 -14.30 3.47
CA ARG A 339 -9.30 -14.71 4.00
C ARG A 339 -9.84 -15.93 3.25
N GLU A 340 -9.65 -15.99 1.94
CA GLU A 340 -10.03 -17.13 1.10
C GLU A 340 -9.01 -18.29 1.13
N GLY A 341 -7.85 -18.08 1.75
CA GLY A 341 -6.77 -19.07 1.80
C GLY A 341 -6.01 -19.22 0.49
N LEU A 342 -6.08 -18.21 -0.35
CA LEU A 342 -5.43 -18.17 -1.66
C LEU A 342 -4.56 -16.91 -1.76
N LEU A 343 -3.56 -16.94 -2.63
CA LEU A 343 -2.88 -15.74 -3.15
C LEU A 343 -3.30 -15.53 -4.61
N PRO A 344 -3.44 -14.28 -5.06
CA PRO A 344 -3.91 -14.03 -6.41
C PRO A 344 -2.87 -14.44 -7.46
N PRO A 345 -3.28 -14.75 -8.70
CA PRO A 345 -2.35 -14.94 -9.82
C PRO A 345 -1.62 -13.64 -10.11
N ASN A 346 -0.44 -13.74 -10.72
CA ASN A 346 0.24 -12.59 -11.32
C ASN A 346 -0.29 -12.32 -12.73
N PHE A 347 0.00 -11.13 -13.23
CA PHE A 347 -0.12 -10.82 -14.65
C PHE A 347 0.71 -11.83 -15.48
N LEU A 348 0.28 -12.16 -16.68
CA LEU A 348 0.91 -13.22 -17.47
C LEU A 348 2.31 -12.84 -17.96
N ASN A 349 3.19 -13.84 -18.06
CA ASN A 349 4.52 -13.75 -18.65
C ASN A 349 5.48 -12.74 -18.00
N LEU A 350 5.37 -12.53 -16.68
CA LEU A 350 6.34 -11.71 -15.96
C LEU A 350 7.68 -12.44 -15.76
N THR A 351 8.76 -11.68 -15.82
CA THR A 351 10.12 -12.17 -15.62
C THR A 351 10.39 -12.44 -14.13
N GLU A 352 11.01 -13.57 -13.84
CA GLU A 352 11.55 -13.86 -12.51
C GLU A 352 12.78 -12.97 -12.24
N PRO A 353 12.89 -12.32 -11.06
CA PRO A 353 14.06 -11.48 -10.75
C PRO A 353 15.36 -12.30 -10.69
N ALA A 354 15.26 -13.57 -10.30
CA ALA A 354 16.37 -14.50 -10.24
C ALA A 354 15.88 -15.94 -10.28
N LYS A 355 16.77 -16.89 -10.64
CA LYS A 355 16.47 -18.31 -10.71
C LYS A 355 15.87 -18.83 -9.41
N GLY A 356 14.69 -19.44 -9.50
CA GLY A 356 13.96 -20.07 -8.41
C GLY A 356 13.04 -19.15 -7.62
N PHE A 357 12.94 -17.87 -7.97
CA PHE A 357 11.90 -16.98 -7.47
C PHE A 357 10.70 -17.04 -8.42
N MET A 358 9.78 -17.92 -8.15
CA MET A 358 8.60 -18.10 -9.00
C MET A 358 7.69 -16.87 -8.97
N VAL A 359 7.17 -16.51 -10.14
CA VAL A 359 6.10 -15.50 -10.34
C VAL A 359 4.88 -16.23 -10.88
N PRO A 360 4.00 -16.79 -10.01
CA PRO A 360 2.96 -17.72 -10.44
C PRO A 360 1.88 -17.05 -11.27
N ALA A 361 1.57 -17.60 -12.43
CA ALA A 361 0.43 -17.17 -13.28
C ALA A 361 -0.92 -17.71 -12.79
N LEU A 362 -0.93 -18.58 -11.80
CA LEU A 362 -2.13 -19.16 -11.20
C LEU A 362 -2.19 -18.83 -9.71
N ALA A 363 -3.40 -18.76 -9.17
CA ALA A 363 -3.63 -18.58 -7.75
C ALA A 363 -2.97 -19.69 -6.94
N GLN A 364 -2.36 -19.35 -5.80
CA GLN A 364 -1.66 -20.28 -4.94
C GLN A 364 -2.38 -20.49 -3.60
N LYS A 365 -2.48 -21.73 -3.16
CA LYS A 365 -3.02 -22.05 -1.84
C LYS A 365 -2.02 -21.72 -0.74
N LEU A 366 -2.53 -21.09 0.33
CA LEU A 366 -1.81 -20.84 1.58
C LEU A 366 -2.08 -21.94 2.60
N ARG A 367 -1.04 -22.32 3.35
CA ARG A 367 -1.13 -23.13 4.57
C ARG A 367 -1.50 -22.21 5.75
N GLN A 368 -1.99 -22.82 6.84
CA GLN A 368 -2.38 -22.08 8.05
C GLN A 368 -1.25 -21.24 8.65
N ASP A 369 -0.03 -21.78 8.61
CA ASP A 369 1.15 -21.14 9.24
C ASP A 369 2.00 -20.30 8.28
N ASP A 370 1.51 -20.07 7.07
CA ASP A 370 2.24 -19.29 6.08
C ASP A 370 2.30 -17.81 6.49
N VAL A 371 3.44 -17.20 6.17
CA VAL A 371 3.69 -15.77 6.30
C VAL A 371 3.78 -15.17 4.90
N VAL A 372 3.09 -14.06 4.69
CA VAL A 372 3.16 -13.26 3.47
C VAL A 372 3.78 -11.90 3.83
N LEU A 373 4.84 -11.51 3.13
CA LEU A 373 5.49 -10.22 3.30
C LEU A 373 5.02 -9.24 2.22
N ASN A 374 4.84 -7.99 2.59
CA ASN A 374 4.63 -6.89 1.63
C ASN A 374 5.72 -5.86 1.85
N LEU A 375 6.44 -5.48 0.78
CA LEU A 375 7.60 -4.60 0.77
C LEU A 375 7.29 -3.33 -0.03
N SER A 376 7.57 -2.19 0.56
CA SER A 376 7.61 -0.90 -0.14
C SER A 376 8.96 -0.23 0.01
N VAL A 377 9.46 0.34 -1.08
CA VAL A 377 10.72 1.12 -1.14
C VAL A 377 10.39 2.51 -1.67
N ALA A 378 10.85 3.54 -0.99
CA ALA A 378 10.59 4.91 -1.35
C ALA A 378 11.86 5.64 -1.83
N MET A 379 11.67 6.64 -2.70
CA MET A 379 12.70 7.65 -2.93
C MET A 379 13.12 8.26 -1.59
N GLY A 380 14.40 8.57 -1.45
CA GLY A 380 15.00 8.94 -0.16
C GLY A 380 15.47 7.75 0.66
N GLY A 381 15.31 6.51 0.13
CA GLY A 381 15.88 5.30 0.70
C GLY A 381 15.11 4.73 1.90
N HIS A 382 13.85 5.10 2.09
CA HIS A 382 13.04 4.49 3.15
C HIS A 382 12.44 3.16 2.68
N ASN A 383 12.69 2.10 3.43
CA ASN A 383 12.20 0.75 3.17
C ASN A 383 11.24 0.33 4.28
N ALA A 384 10.10 -0.25 3.94
CA ALA A 384 9.12 -0.76 4.88
C ALA A 384 8.66 -2.16 4.49
N VAL A 385 8.55 -3.05 5.46
CA VAL A 385 8.01 -4.42 5.32
C VAL A 385 6.94 -4.63 6.37
N ILE A 386 5.80 -5.15 5.96
CA ILE A 386 4.82 -5.74 6.87
C ILE A 386 4.73 -7.24 6.65
N ALA A 387 4.34 -7.96 7.70
CA ALA A 387 4.06 -9.38 7.65
C ALA A 387 2.57 -9.63 7.95
N LEU A 388 1.95 -10.43 7.10
CA LEU A 388 0.59 -10.91 7.23
C LEU A 388 0.62 -12.39 7.54
N THR A 389 -0.26 -12.85 8.45
CA THR A 389 -0.43 -14.27 8.79
C THR A 389 -1.91 -14.64 8.83
N ARG A 390 -2.16 -15.90 8.47
CA ARG A 390 -3.52 -16.43 8.42
C ARG A 390 -3.98 -17.02 9.76
#